data_fc0fe75cbc115471a0f74cb9240ece73
#
_entry.id   fc0fe75cbc115471a0f74cb9240ece73
#
_cell.length_a   1.000
_cell.length_b   1.000
_cell.length_c   1.000
_cell.angle_alpha   90.00
_cell.angle_beta   90.00
_cell.angle_gamma   90.00
#
_symmetry.space_group_name_H-M   'P 1'
#
loop_
_entity.id
_entity.type
_entity.pdbx_description
1 polymer ?
#
loop_
_entity_poly.entity_id
_entity_poly.type
_entity_poly.pdbx_seq_one_letter_code
_entity_poly.pdbx_strand_id
1 'polypeptide(L)'
;MARPRSFTWLPLLGVWLAACGTGSYTVLVPPNQAAAPVRDLAVARDGQRLAMAKALGAQAEHTGEAWELGVWSVDQGKLDFGRAPGEVTSAAFSPDGGMLAFVSQDGLWFMDMNGNKLVGELGSDGGLSAFLRMGQLRRVRFVAAGPSALACGSDGVVSHRVQGNLERVWLGKPECTALDVSRDGLGVALVFGLRDEHNLAEIRYAETGALISELRGHQDTVIDICFAGHGKVATASRDSTIRVWQAKSGQSLRVIPIPPMVTHLACSPAGRVLASIHSNDPTIHLWDAEKGQPIGVLSGHGGTVTALAISPDGSALYSGAENGSIFEWSLPR
;
A
#
# COMPACT_ATOMS: atom_id res chain seq x y z
N MET A 1 20.13 47.94 -3.76
CA MET A 1 18.72 47.62 -3.46
C MET A 1 18.13 46.93 -4.68
N ALA A 2 18.12 45.62 -4.69
CA ALA A 2 17.52 44.79 -5.74
C ALA A 2 16.26 44.10 -5.17
N ARG A 3 15.12 44.30 -5.85
CA ARG A 3 13.82 43.72 -5.48
C ARG A 3 13.83 42.23 -5.78
N PRO A 4 13.22 41.36 -4.93
CA PRO A 4 13.06 39.96 -5.25
C PRO A 4 11.99 39.81 -6.32
N ARG A 5 12.28 38.99 -7.34
CA ARG A 5 11.33 38.58 -8.38
C ARG A 5 10.38 37.54 -7.78
N SER A 6 9.11 37.89 -7.73
CA SER A 6 8.02 36.97 -7.43
C SER A 6 7.86 35.95 -8.57
N PHE A 7 8.07 34.68 -8.27
CA PHE A 7 7.70 33.58 -9.16
C PHE A 7 6.20 33.31 -8.99
N THR A 8 5.41 33.67 -9.97
CA THR A 8 4.03 33.25 -10.11
C THR A 8 4.01 31.84 -10.71
N TRP A 9 3.50 30.89 -9.95
CA TRP A 9 3.22 29.55 -10.44
C TRP A 9 1.94 29.61 -11.30
N LEU A 10 2.05 29.31 -12.59
CA LEU A 10 0.93 28.99 -13.45
C LEU A 10 0.58 27.51 -13.23
N PRO A 11 -0.71 27.14 -13.04
CA PRO A 11 -1.11 25.74 -13.02
C PRO A 11 -1.05 25.20 -14.45
N LEU A 12 -0.04 24.40 -14.76
CA LEU A 12 0.01 23.59 -15.96
C LEU A 12 -0.88 22.35 -15.73
N LEU A 13 -2.17 22.49 -15.94
CA LEU A 13 -3.07 21.40 -16.27
C LEU A 13 -2.72 20.92 -17.68
N GLY A 14 -1.72 20.08 -17.80
CA GLY A 14 -1.35 19.39 -19.02
C GLY A 14 -1.97 18.00 -19.03
N VAL A 15 -3.20 17.87 -19.52
CA VAL A 15 -3.74 16.56 -19.92
C VAL A 15 -2.97 16.10 -21.15
N TRP A 16 -1.99 15.23 -20.96
CA TRP A 16 -1.32 14.55 -22.07
C TRP A 16 -2.04 13.22 -22.32
N LEU A 17 -2.91 13.19 -23.32
CA LEU A 17 -3.43 11.97 -23.92
C LEU A 17 -2.33 11.38 -24.81
N ALA A 18 -1.53 10.49 -24.28
CA ALA A 18 -0.64 9.65 -25.07
C ALA A 18 -1.34 8.32 -25.33
N ALA A 19 -1.92 8.17 -26.51
CA ALA A 19 -2.45 6.92 -27.02
C ALA A 19 -1.29 6.08 -27.59
N CYS A 20 -0.70 5.22 -26.74
CA CYS A 20 0.10 4.07 -27.19
C CYS A 20 0.08 3.02 -26.07
N GLY A 21 -0.85 2.07 -26.17
CA GLY A 21 -1.12 1.09 -25.13
C GLY A 21 -2.48 1.30 -24.48
N THR A 22 -3.18 0.26 -24.16
CA THR A 22 -4.59 0.25 -23.75
C THR A 22 -4.82 0.89 -22.36
N GLY A 23 -4.83 2.21 -22.26
CA GLY A 23 -5.21 2.92 -21.04
C GLY A 23 -4.94 4.42 -21.14
N SER A 24 -5.95 5.25 -20.84
CA SER A 24 -5.76 6.67 -20.59
C SER A 24 -5.26 6.89 -19.17
N TYR A 25 -4.28 7.75 -18.98
CA TYR A 25 -3.76 8.10 -17.65
C TYR A 25 -3.60 9.62 -17.49
N THR A 26 -3.64 10.05 -16.23
CA THR A 26 -3.33 11.41 -15.81
C THR A 26 -2.03 11.38 -15.01
N VAL A 27 -1.10 12.26 -15.30
CA VAL A 27 0.12 12.43 -14.51
C VAL A 27 -0.19 13.31 -13.32
N LEU A 28 -0.21 12.77 -12.11
CA LEU A 28 -0.43 13.53 -10.89
C LEU A 28 0.86 14.20 -10.42
N VAL A 29 1.97 13.46 -10.43
CA VAL A 29 3.30 13.97 -10.10
C VAL A 29 4.25 13.60 -11.22
N PRO A 30 4.80 14.59 -11.97
CA PRO A 30 5.69 14.31 -13.09
C PRO A 30 7.04 13.77 -12.61
N PRO A 31 7.74 12.98 -13.45
CA PRO A 31 9.12 12.62 -13.20
C PRO A 31 9.96 13.89 -13.17
N ASN A 32 10.84 14.08 -12.25
CA ASN A 32 11.77 15.20 -12.04
C ASN A 32 11.42 16.23 -10.93
N GLN A 33 10.24 16.21 -10.31
CA GLN A 33 10.00 17.11 -9.17
C GLN A 33 10.44 16.55 -7.82
N ALA A 34 10.74 15.28 -7.71
CA ALA A 34 11.42 14.67 -6.59
C ALA A 34 12.05 13.36 -7.09
N ALA A 35 13.36 13.32 -7.22
CA ALA A 35 14.11 12.10 -7.60
C ALA A 35 14.05 10.98 -6.53
N ALA A 36 12.93 10.86 -5.84
CA ALA A 36 12.75 9.95 -4.72
C ALA A 36 11.74 8.85 -5.08
N PRO A 37 12.10 7.56 -4.95
CA PRO A 37 11.21 6.45 -5.22
C PRO A 37 9.92 6.51 -4.39
N VAL A 38 8.78 6.22 -5.02
CA VAL A 38 7.53 6.00 -4.32
C VAL A 38 7.57 4.60 -3.69
N ARG A 39 7.35 4.51 -2.37
CA ARG A 39 7.42 3.24 -1.62
C ARG A 39 6.06 2.60 -1.42
N ASP A 40 5.04 3.41 -1.15
CA ASP A 40 3.67 2.94 -0.97
C ASP A 40 2.67 4.03 -1.35
N LEU A 41 1.47 3.60 -1.71
CA LEU A 41 0.32 4.44 -2.03
C LEU A 41 -0.90 3.94 -1.27
N ALA A 42 -1.69 4.86 -0.74
CA ALA A 42 -2.97 4.54 -0.11
C ALA A 42 -4.04 5.55 -0.53
N VAL A 43 -5.20 5.06 -0.93
CA VAL A 43 -6.35 5.89 -1.29
C VAL A 43 -7.32 5.94 -0.11
N ALA A 44 -7.77 7.13 0.26
CA ALA A 44 -8.81 7.28 1.26
C ALA A 44 -10.15 6.70 0.74
N ARG A 45 -11.01 6.24 1.66
CA ARG A 45 -12.26 5.57 1.31
C ARG A 45 -13.25 6.47 0.54
N ASP A 46 -13.13 7.78 0.67
CA ASP A 46 -13.89 8.78 -0.09
C ASP A 46 -13.39 8.93 -1.54
N GLY A 47 -12.22 8.37 -1.87
CA GLY A 47 -11.57 8.52 -3.18
C GLY A 47 -10.96 9.90 -3.43
N GLN A 48 -11.04 10.81 -2.44
CA GLN A 48 -10.63 12.21 -2.63
C GLN A 48 -9.18 12.48 -2.21
N ARG A 49 -8.54 11.54 -1.51
CA ARG A 49 -7.18 11.71 -1.03
C ARG A 49 -6.33 10.49 -1.32
N LEU A 50 -5.10 10.75 -1.76
CA LEU A 50 -4.07 9.76 -2.02
C LEU A 50 -2.86 10.06 -1.12
N ALA A 51 -2.56 9.19 -0.19
CA ALA A 51 -1.31 9.25 0.56
C ALA A 51 -0.20 8.55 -0.21
N MET A 52 0.99 9.13 -0.17
CA MET A 52 2.17 8.61 -0.82
C MET A 52 3.35 8.63 0.15
N ALA A 53 3.98 7.49 0.31
CA ALA A 53 5.27 7.37 0.98
C ALA A 53 6.37 7.47 -0.06
N LYS A 54 7.26 8.47 0.07
CA LYS A 54 8.41 8.67 -0.81
C LYS A 54 9.71 8.52 -0.04
N ALA A 55 10.69 7.92 -0.69
CA ALA A 55 12.07 8.00 -0.24
C ALA A 55 12.59 9.44 -0.47
N LEU A 56 13.45 9.93 0.42
CA LEU A 56 14.18 11.18 0.16
C LEU A 56 15.24 10.94 -0.93
N GLY A 57 15.43 11.92 -1.82
CA GLY A 57 16.52 11.88 -2.78
C GLY A 57 17.89 12.01 -2.08
N ALA A 58 18.95 11.59 -2.75
CA ALA A 58 20.32 11.57 -2.21
C ALA A 58 20.84 12.90 -1.60
N GLN A 59 20.22 14.04 -1.92
CA GLN A 59 20.57 15.33 -1.30
C GLN A 59 20.04 15.46 0.14
N ALA A 60 19.01 14.74 0.51
CA ALA A 60 18.43 14.82 1.85
C ALA A 60 19.18 13.96 2.88
N GLU A 61 19.90 12.93 2.45
CA GLU A 61 20.79 12.15 3.31
C GLU A 61 21.89 13.02 3.95
N HIS A 62 22.28 14.12 3.29
CA HIS A 62 23.31 15.04 3.77
C HIS A 62 22.76 16.11 4.72
N THR A 63 21.46 16.35 4.75
CA THR A 63 20.82 17.38 5.58
C THR A 63 20.14 16.81 6.83
N GLY A 64 20.04 15.49 6.95
CA GLY A 64 19.33 14.83 8.06
C GLY A 64 17.80 15.08 8.03
N GLU A 65 17.26 15.47 6.87
CA GLU A 65 15.83 15.69 6.72
C GLU A 65 15.10 14.36 6.52
N ALA A 66 14.02 14.17 7.26
CA ALA A 66 13.21 12.96 7.28
C ALA A 66 12.47 12.71 5.95
N TRP A 67 12.11 11.48 5.71
CA TRP A 67 11.38 10.98 4.55
C TRP A 67 10.04 11.69 4.34
N GLU A 68 9.67 11.94 3.09
CA GLU A 68 8.46 12.66 2.75
C GLU A 68 7.22 11.76 2.78
N LEU A 69 6.23 12.18 3.54
CA LEU A 69 4.86 11.69 3.47
C LEU A 69 4.01 12.76 2.79
N GLY A 70 3.52 12.48 1.60
CA GLY A 70 2.66 13.39 0.85
C GLY A 70 1.20 12.95 0.91
N VAL A 71 0.28 13.91 0.93
CA VAL A 71 -1.15 13.66 0.73
C VAL A 71 -1.63 14.52 -0.42
N TRP A 72 -2.10 13.87 -1.48
CA TRP A 72 -2.69 14.51 -2.64
C TRP A 72 -4.20 14.61 -2.48
N SER A 73 -4.75 15.82 -2.60
CA SER A 73 -6.18 16.05 -2.72
C SER A 73 -6.58 15.97 -4.19
N VAL A 74 -7.37 14.97 -4.55
CA VAL A 74 -7.75 14.69 -5.94
C VAL A 74 -8.62 15.80 -6.50
N ASP A 75 -9.58 16.30 -5.71
CA ASP A 75 -10.51 17.37 -6.07
C ASP A 75 -9.83 18.75 -6.20
N GLN A 76 -8.83 19.02 -5.39
CA GLN A 76 -8.12 20.31 -5.38
C GLN A 76 -6.88 20.31 -6.27
N GLY A 77 -6.43 19.15 -6.73
CA GLY A 77 -5.16 19.02 -7.46
C GLY A 77 -3.95 19.49 -6.64
N LYS A 78 -4.05 19.42 -5.32
CA LYS A 78 -3.05 19.97 -4.38
C LYS A 78 -2.35 18.86 -3.64
N LEU A 79 -1.04 19.01 -3.51
CA LEU A 79 -0.18 18.15 -2.72
C LEU A 79 0.22 18.86 -1.43
N ASP A 80 -0.17 18.30 -0.31
CA ASP A 80 0.30 18.71 1.01
C ASP A 80 1.35 17.71 1.50
N PHE A 81 2.50 18.22 1.94
CA PHE A 81 3.58 17.40 2.48
C PHE A 81 3.60 17.45 4.00
N GLY A 82 3.71 16.26 4.61
CA GLY A 82 4.03 16.11 6.03
C GLY A 82 5.47 15.64 6.20
N ARG A 83 6.15 16.13 7.23
CA ARG A 83 7.41 15.55 7.68
C ARG A 83 7.11 14.30 8.48
N ALA A 84 7.67 13.17 8.08
CA ALA A 84 7.61 11.93 8.82
C ALA A 84 8.96 11.68 9.51
N PRO A 85 8.96 11.17 10.76
CA PRO A 85 10.19 10.70 11.37
C PRO A 85 10.64 9.41 10.68
N GLY A 86 11.80 9.45 10.05
CA GLY A 86 12.41 8.29 9.39
C GLY A 86 11.77 7.88 8.04
N GLU A 87 12.31 6.82 7.45
CA GLU A 87 11.85 6.25 6.18
C GLU A 87 10.44 5.66 6.31
N VAL A 88 9.48 6.19 5.55
CA VAL A 88 8.12 5.64 5.52
C VAL A 88 8.04 4.48 4.54
N THR A 89 7.62 3.32 5.03
CA THR A 89 7.51 2.09 4.25
C THR A 89 6.08 1.76 3.84
N SER A 90 5.09 2.20 4.63
CA SER A 90 3.67 1.97 4.33
C SER A 90 2.80 3.03 4.99
N ALA A 91 1.68 3.36 4.34
CA ALA A 91 0.66 4.27 4.85
C ALA A 91 -0.75 3.71 4.63
N ALA A 92 -1.70 4.12 5.46
CA ALA A 92 -3.11 3.75 5.31
C ALA A 92 -4.02 4.83 5.91
N PHE A 93 -5.12 5.14 5.24
CA PHE A 93 -6.18 5.98 5.80
C PHE A 93 -7.13 5.18 6.69
N SER A 94 -7.62 5.81 7.75
CA SER A 94 -8.76 5.29 8.50
C SER A 94 -10.02 5.22 7.62
N PRO A 95 -10.99 4.35 7.96
CA PRO A 95 -12.20 4.18 7.16
C PRO A 95 -13.03 5.46 6.97
N ASP A 96 -12.99 6.38 7.93
CA ASP A 96 -13.62 7.71 7.87
C ASP A 96 -12.75 8.78 7.20
N GLY A 97 -11.49 8.42 6.87
CA GLY A 97 -10.50 9.32 6.30
C GLY A 97 -9.97 10.39 7.26
N GLY A 98 -10.40 10.40 8.52
CA GLY A 98 -9.97 11.39 9.51
C GLY A 98 -8.54 11.21 10.00
N MET A 99 -8.00 10.01 9.87
CA MET A 99 -6.64 9.65 10.31
C MET A 99 -5.83 9.03 9.18
N LEU A 100 -4.53 9.25 9.22
CA LEU A 100 -3.53 8.55 8.40
C LEU A 100 -2.57 7.83 9.37
N ALA A 101 -2.48 6.52 9.28
CA ALA A 101 -1.43 5.74 9.92
C ALA A 101 -0.29 5.52 8.93
N PHE A 102 0.94 5.59 9.41
CA PHE A 102 2.11 5.25 8.61
C PHE A 102 3.18 4.58 9.45
N VAL A 103 3.96 3.75 8.80
CA VAL A 103 5.06 3.01 9.40
C VAL A 103 6.37 3.57 8.90
N SER A 104 7.28 3.86 9.84
CA SER A 104 8.66 4.22 9.57
C SER A 104 9.62 3.23 10.25
N GLN A 105 10.93 3.44 10.05
CA GLN A 105 11.95 2.67 10.76
C GLN A 105 11.86 2.84 12.28
N ASP A 106 11.32 3.96 12.74
CA ASP A 106 11.23 4.32 14.16
C ASP A 106 9.92 3.85 14.82
N GLY A 107 8.92 3.41 14.04
CA GLY A 107 7.67 2.92 14.61
C GLY A 107 6.41 3.12 13.77
N LEU A 108 5.26 3.02 14.45
CA LEU A 108 3.94 3.27 13.92
C LEU A 108 3.46 4.65 14.39
N TRP A 109 3.06 5.47 13.45
CA TRP A 109 2.67 6.87 13.64
C TRP A 109 1.24 7.12 13.20
N PHE A 110 0.60 8.11 13.81
CA PHE A 110 -0.76 8.54 13.46
C PHE A 110 -0.80 10.05 13.25
N MET A 111 -1.46 10.47 12.17
CA MET A 111 -1.68 11.86 11.81
C MET A 111 -3.18 12.14 11.72
N ASP A 112 -3.64 13.20 12.40
CA ASP A 112 -4.99 13.75 12.21
C ASP A 112 -5.03 14.54 10.90
N MET A 113 -5.87 14.12 9.99
CA MET A 113 -5.99 14.71 8.65
C MET A 113 -6.76 16.04 8.65
N ASN A 114 -7.56 16.33 9.69
CA ASN A 114 -8.29 17.60 9.80
C ASN A 114 -7.39 18.74 10.28
N GLY A 115 -6.40 18.43 11.12
CA GLY A 115 -5.46 19.40 11.67
C GLY A 115 -4.04 19.32 11.10
N ASN A 116 -3.76 18.37 10.23
CA ASN A 116 -2.40 18.05 9.73
C ASN A 116 -1.39 17.90 10.88
N LYS A 117 -1.82 17.28 11.98
CA LYS A 117 -1.05 17.17 13.21
C LYS A 117 -0.73 15.72 13.52
N LEU A 118 0.52 15.45 13.86
CA LEU A 118 0.92 14.19 14.45
C LEU A 118 0.27 14.04 15.82
N VAL A 119 -0.58 13.01 16.01
CA VAL A 119 -1.38 12.84 17.23
C VAL A 119 -0.94 11.67 18.10
N GLY A 120 -0.02 10.85 17.64
CA GLY A 120 0.48 9.72 18.42
C GLY A 120 1.70 9.08 17.77
N GLU A 121 2.60 8.68 18.64
CA GLU A 121 3.77 7.86 18.35
C GLU A 121 3.69 6.61 19.20
N LEU A 122 3.84 5.47 18.59
CA LEU A 122 4.08 4.25 19.33
C LEU A 122 5.60 4.05 19.39
N GLY A 123 6.23 4.48 20.47
CA GLY A 123 7.68 4.31 20.61
C GLY A 123 8.38 5.21 21.63
N SER A 124 7.85 6.39 21.99
CA SER A 124 8.63 7.36 22.79
C SER A 124 8.39 7.39 24.28
N ASP A 125 7.32 6.79 24.83
CA ASP A 125 6.98 6.91 26.26
C ASP A 125 7.12 5.56 27.00
N GLY A 126 8.28 5.31 27.56
CA GLY A 126 8.61 4.52 28.77
C GLY A 126 7.86 3.23 29.13
N GLY A 127 6.72 2.91 28.53
CA GLY A 127 5.92 1.72 28.75
C GLY A 127 6.00 0.67 27.65
N LEU A 128 6.56 1.02 26.51
CA LEU A 128 6.59 0.24 25.28
C LEU A 128 7.97 -0.34 24.93
N SER A 129 8.85 -0.51 25.87
CA SER A 129 10.17 -1.14 25.67
C SER A 129 10.09 -2.58 25.10
N ALA A 130 8.90 -3.21 25.11
CA ALA A 130 8.65 -4.44 24.37
C ALA A 130 8.43 -4.21 22.86
N PHE A 131 7.99 -3.01 22.46
CA PHE A 131 7.72 -2.62 21.08
C PHE A 131 8.96 -2.25 20.29
N LEU A 132 9.95 -1.63 20.92
CA LEU A 132 11.26 -1.33 20.35
C LEU A 132 12.08 -2.58 19.99
N ARG A 133 11.61 -3.76 20.40
CA ARG A 133 12.15 -5.06 19.97
C ARG A 133 11.38 -5.70 18.83
N MET A 134 10.23 -5.13 18.43
CA MET A 134 9.53 -5.56 17.23
C MET A 134 10.29 -4.96 16.05
N GLY A 135 11.06 -5.77 15.39
CA GLY A 135 11.87 -5.40 14.25
C GLY A 135 11.09 -4.63 13.19
N GLN A 136 11.73 -4.22 12.13
CA GLN A 136 11.19 -3.31 11.11
C GLN A 136 9.74 -3.63 10.74
N LEU A 137 8.82 -2.73 11.07
CA LEU A 137 7.45 -2.76 10.58
C LEU A 137 7.48 -2.50 9.06
N ARG A 138 6.60 -3.17 8.31
CA ARG A 138 6.60 -3.13 6.84
C ARG A 138 5.30 -2.64 6.23
N ARG A 139 4.17 -2.99 6.85
CA ARG A 139 2.84 -2.68 6.34
C ARG A 139 1.92 -2.22 7.46
N VAL A 140 1.00 -1.31 7.14
CA VAL A 140 -0.07 -0.88 8.04
C VAL A 140 -1.41 -0.85 7.30
N ARG A 141 -2.49 -1.26 7.97
CA ARG A 141 -3.87 -1.13 7.49
C ARG A 141 -4.79 -0.82 8.66
N PHE A 142 -5.85 -0.04 8.41
CA PHE A 142 -6.91 0.18 9.40
C PHE A 142 -7.94 -0.94 9.36
N VAL A 143 -8.48 -1.27 10.54
CA VAL A 143 -9.61 -2.18 10.69
C VAL A 143 -10.91 -1.37 10.61
N ALA A 144 -11.85 -1.80 9.78
CA ALA A 144 -13.07 -1.02 9.49
C ALA A 144 -14.00 -0.81 10.69
N ALA A 145 -13.89 -1.64 11.73
CA ALA A 145 -14.78 -1.61 12.91
C ALA A 145 -14.39 -0.59 13.98
N GLY A 146 -13.41 0.30 13.74
CA GLY A 146 -13.01 1.31 14.73
C GLY A 146 -11.68 1.97 14.40
N PRO A 147 -11.19 2.85 15.28
CA PRO A 147 -9.92 3.57 15.07
C PRO A 147 -8.70 2.67 15.36
N SER A 148 -8.75 1.40 15.00
CA SER A 148 -7.67 0.44 15.21
C SER A 148 -6.89 0.22 13.93
N ALA A 149 -5.56 0.28 14.00
CA ALA A 149 -4.66 -0.07 12.92
C ALA A 149 -3.92 -1.38 13.24
N LEU A 150 -3.70 -2.18 12.21
CA LEU A 150 -2.85 -3.35 12.25
C LEU A 150 -1.55 -3.01 11.52
N ALA A 151 -0.43 -3.24 12.16
CA ALA A 151 0.88 -3.14 11.53
C ALA A 151 1.58 -4.50 11.59
N CYS A 152 2.32 -4.84 10.57
CA CYS A 152 3.08 -6.09 10.52
C CYS A 152 4.54 -5.86 10.13
N GLY A 153 5.41 -6.74 10.61
CA GLY A 153 6.85 -6.63 10.41
C GLY A 153 7.60 -7.89 10.80
N SER A 154 8.91 -7.76 11.06
CA SER A 154 9.79 -8.90 11.29
C SER A 154 9.42 -9.78 12.49
N ASP A 155 8.68 -9.28 13.47
CA ASP A 155 8.32 -10.01 14.69
C ASP A 155 6.83 -10.34 14.80
N GLY A 156 6.06 -10.16 13.73
CA GLY A 156 4.65 -10.53 13.66
C GLY A 156 3.68 -9.36 13.40
N VAL A 157 2.49 -9.43 13.96
CA VAL A 157 1.41 -8.45 13.76
C VAL A 157 1.03 -7.77 15.05
N VAL A 158 0.85 -6.47 14.97
CA VAL A 158 0.46 -5.59 16.07
C VAL A 158 -0.87 -4.96 15.78
N SER A 159 -1.77 -4.96 16.76
CA SER A 159 -2.99 -4.17 16.73
C SER A 159 -2.89 -2.98 17.68
N HIS A 160 -3.13 -1.78 17.17
CA HIS A 160 -3.15 -0.57 17.96
C HIS A 160 -4.43 0.22 17.78
N ARG A 161 -5.03 0.65 18.88
CA ARG A 161 -6.18 1.57 18.86
C ARG A 161 -5.69 3.00 18.92
N VAL A 162 -6.07 3.81 17.93
CA VAL A 162 -5.83 5.26 17.91
C VAL A 162 -6.53 5.89 19.11
N GLN A 163 -5.87 6.59 19.98
CA GLN A 163 -6.37 7.17 21.26
C GLN A 163 -6.48 6.18 22.44
N GLY A 164 -5.80 5.04 22.40
CA GLY A 164 -5.81 4.07 23.50
C GLY A 164 -4.48 3.38 23.67
N ASN A 165 -4.40 2.57 24.72
CA ASN A 165 -3.26 1.69 24.90
C ASN A 165 -3.21 0.62 23.82
N LEU A 166 -2.03 0.06 23.60
CA LEU A 166 -1.82 -1.13 22.79
C LEU A 166 -2.80 -2.23 23.21
N GLU A 167 -3.70 -2.64 22.31
CA GLU A 167 -4.72 -3.63 22.67
C GLU A 167 -4.27 -5.07 22.49
N ARG A 168 -3.44 -5.36 21.49
CA ARG A 168 -3.01 -6.74 21.20
C ARG A 168 -1.77 -6.83 20.34
N VAL A 169 -0.94 -7.79 20.70
CA VAL A 169 0.17 -8.27 19.88
C VAL A 169 -0.16 -9.71 19.52
N TRP A 170 -0.35 -10.00 18.24
CA TRP A 170 -0.48 -11.37 17.76
C TRP A 170 0.93 -11.97 17.58
N LEU A 171 1.57 -12.24 18.69
CA LEU A 171 2.86 -12.90 18.70
C LEU A 171 2.65 -14.41 18.58
N GLY A 172 3.09 -14.98 17.52
CA GLY A 172 3.01 -16.44 17.34
C GLY A 172 3.66 -16.95 16.09
N LYS A 173 3.93 -16.07 15.13
CA LYS A 173 4.71 -16.39 13.94
C LYS A 173 5.70 -15.26 13.68
N PRO A 174 6.98 -15.58 13.42
CA PRO A 174 7.97 -14.58 13.05
C PRO A 174 7.68 -14.05 11.66
N GLU A 175 8.03 -12.81 11.42
CA GLU A 175 8.06 -12.11 10.13
C GLU A 175 6.75 -12.14 9.33
N CYS A 176 5.96 -11.07 9.47
CA CYS A 176 4.88 -10.75 8.54
C CYS A 176 5.41 -9.82 7.44
N THR A 177 5.25 -10.21 6.18
CA THR A 177 5.78 -9.49 5.02
C THR A 177 4.72 -8.70 4.27
N ALA A 178 3.47 -9.16 4.27
CA ALA A 178 2.34 -8.46 3.66
C ALA A 178 1.07 -8.65 4.48
N LEU A 179 0.20 -7.66 4.42
CA LEU A 179 -1.03 -7.58 5.20
C LEU A 179 -2.06 -6.81 4.41
N ASP A 180 -3.28 -7.32 4.40
CA ASP A 180 -4.47 -6.57 3.96
C ASP A 180 -5.66 -6.85 4.86
N VAL A 181 -6.64 -5.94 4.89
CA VAL A 181 -7.84 -6.02 5.72
C VAL A 181 -9.09 -6.04 4.82
N SER A 182 -10.01 -6.94 5.12
CA SER A 182 -11.27 -7.02 4.40
C SER A 182 -12.09 -5.72 4.52
N ARG A 183 -12.89 -5.41 3.51
CA ARG A 183 -13.67 -4.16 3.47
C ARG A 183 -14.65 -4.00 4.65
N ASP A 184 -15.15 -5.11 5.19
CA ASP A 184 -16.00 -5.13 6.39
C ASP A 184 -15.17 -5.02 7.69
N GLY A 185 -13.85 -5.12 7.60
CA GLY A 185 -12.92 -5.06 8.71
C GLY A 185 -12.89 -6.30 9.61
N LEU A 186 -13.60 -7.37 9.23
CA LEU A 186 -13.69 -8.58 10.05
C LEU A 186 -12.54 -9.54 9.80
N GLY A 187 -12.00 -9.55 8.58
CA GLY A 187 -10.93 -10.45 8.16
C GLY A 187 -9.61 -9.70 7.91
N VAL A 188 -8.52 -10.36 8.25
CA VAL A 188 -7.15 -9.96 7.92
C VAL A 188 -6.48 -11.06 7.13
N ALA A 189 -5.90 -10.69 6.02
CA ALA A 189 -5.08 -11.56 5.20
C ALA A 189 -3.59 -11.27 5.48
N LEU A 190 -2.81 -12.31 5.75
CA LEU A 190 -1.43 -12.21 6.19
C LEU A 190 -0.52 -13.12 5.37
N VAL A 191 0.65 -12.61 5.04
CA VAL A 191 1.76 -13.40 4.46
C VAL A 191 2.89 -13.44 5.48
N PHE A 192 3.40 -14.63 5.73
CA PHE A 192 4.52 -14.85 6.65
C PHE A 192 5.77 -15.28 5.88
N GLY A 193 6.89 -14.61 6.17
CA GLY A 193 8.21 -14.92 5.62
C GLY A 193 8.99 -15.95 6.45
N LEU A 194 8.37 -17.07 6.85
CA LEU A 194 9.04 -18.09 7.64
C LEU A 194 10.08 -18.85 6.84
N ARG A 195 11.20 -19.17 7.47
CA ARG A 195 12.33 -19.87 6.85
C ARG A 195 11.96 -21.22 6.23
N ASP A 196 10.90 -21.86 6.70
CA ASP A 196 10.48 -23.20 6.26
C ASP A 196 9.09 -23.27 5.60
N GLU A 197 8.29 -22.17 5.61
CA GLU A 197 6.92 -22.10 5.06
C GLU A 197 6.67 -20.81 4.28
N HIS A 198 7.59 -20.39 3.40
CA HIS A 198 7.50 -19.15 2.62
C HIS A 198 6.32 -19.09 1.65
N ASN A 199 5.65 -20.21 1.41
CA ASN A 199 4.54 -20.36 0.47
C ASN A 199 3.16 -20.34 1.14
N LEU A 200 3.06 -19.96 2.41
CA LEU A 200 1.83 -19.91 3.18
C LEU A 200 1.33 -18.48 3.38
N ALA A 201 0.04 -18.30 3.15
CA ALA A 201 -0.71 -17.14 3.62
C ALA A 201 -1.89 -17.59 4.49
N GLU A 202 -2.35 -16.72 5.39
CA GLU A 202 -3.42 -17.03 6.32
C GLU A 202 -4.51 -15.95 6.30
N ILE A 203 -5.74 -16.37 6.55
CA ILE A 203 -6.86 -15.47 6.84
C ILE A 203 -7.21 -15.63 8.31
N ARG A 204 -7.31 -14.51 9.01
CA ARG A 204 -7.60 -14.47 10.45
C ARG A 204 -8.72 -13.47 10.76
N TYR A 205 -9.40 -13.65 11.88
CA TYR A 205 -10.29 -12.62 12.41
C TYR A 205 -9.49 -11.41 12.89
N ALA A 206 -9.88 -10.20 12.47
CA ALA A 206 -9.20 -8.96 12.82
C ALA A 206 -9.21 -8.69 14.33
N GLU A 207 -10.32 -8.99 14.99
CA GLU A 207 -10.51 -8.73 16.41
C GLU A 207 -9.74 -9.73 17.30
N THR A 208 -9.81 -11.01 16.98
CA THR A 208 -9.31 -12.07 17.86
C THR A 208 -7.96 -12.65 17.46
N GLY A 209 -7.55 -12.44 16.20
CA GLY A 209 -6.38 -13.11 15.62
C GLY A 209 -6.59 -14.60 15.37
N ALA A 210 -7.79 -15.13 15.61
CA ALA A 210 -8.09 -16.54 15.40
C ALA A 210 -8.02 -16.89 13.91
N LEU A 211 -7.46 -18.07 13.60
CA LEU A 211 -7.34 -18.56 12.24
C LEU A 211 -8.72 -18.84 11.63
N ILE A 212 -8.96 -18.33 10.44
CA ILE A 212 -10.13 -18.68 9.62
C ILE A 212 -9.75 -19.76 8.62
N SER A 213 -8.68 -19.55 7.86
CA SER A 213 -8.20 -20.50 6.85
C SER A 213 -6.73 -20.29 6.52
N GLU A 214 -6.11 -21.34 5.98
CA GLU A 214 -4.77 -21.31 5.40
C GLU A 214 -4.89 -21.38 3.87
N LEU A 215 -4.07 -20.60 3.18
CA LEU A 215 -4.01 -20.53 1.72
C LEU A 215 -2.80 -21.33 1.25
N ARG A 216 -2.96 -22.65 1.13
CA ARG A 216 -1.87 -23.58 0.75
C ARG A 216 -1.92 -23.92 -0.73
N GLY A 217 -0.77 -23.87 -1.41
CA GLY A 217 -0.66 -24.33 -2.81
C GLY A 217 0.39 -23.62 -3.65
N HIS A 218 0.85 -22.43 -3.26
CA HIS A 218 2.01 -21.83 -3.93
C HIS A 218 3.25 -22.70 -3.79
N GLN A 219 4.10 -22.69 -4.82
CA GLN A 219 5.31 -23.52 -4.87
C GLN A 219 6.57 -22.74 -4.47
N ASP A 220 6.46 -21.43 -4.27
CA ASP A 220 7.54 -20.54 -3.84
C ASP A 220 6.94 -19.42 -2.98
N THR A 221 7.79 -18.54 -2.50
CA THR A 221 7.47 -17.44 -1.57
C THR A 221 6.29 -16.61 -2.05
N VAL A 222 5.28 -16.47 -1.20
CA VAL A 222 4.20 -15.49 -1.37
C VAL A 222 4.77 -14.10 -1.07
N ILE A 223 4.57 -13.17 -2.00
CA ILE A 223 5.13 -11.81 -1.93
C ILE A 223 4.10 -10.81 -1.44
N ASP A 224 2.86 -10.90 -1.93
CA ASP A 224 1.82 -9.94 -1.60
C ASP A 224 0.44 -10.58 -1.58
N ILE A 225 -0.52 -9.93 -0.90
CA ILE A 225 -1.88 -10.43 -0.69
C ILE A 225 -2.86 -9.25 -0.67
N CYS A 226 -4.04 -9.42 -1.27
CA CYS A 226 -5.12 -8.43 -1.19
C CYS A 226 -6.50 -9.08 -1.19
N PHE A 227 -7.48 -8.46 -0.52
CA PHE A 227 -8.88 -8.85 -0.61
C PHE A 227 -9.48 -8.46 -1.97
N ALA A 228 -10.05 -9.43 -2.67
CA ALA A 228 -10.60 -9.30 -4.02
C ALA A 228 -12.14 -9.35 -4.00
N GLY A 229 -12.77 -8.63 -3.06
CA GLY A 229 -14.22 -8.55 -2.92
C GLY A 229 -14.91 -9.91 -2.70
N HIS A 230 -16.20 -9.90 -2.35
CA HIS A 230 -17.07 -11.10 -2.28
C HIS A 230 -16.46 -12.31 -1.53
N GLY A 231 -15.69 -12.04 -0.46
CA GLY A 231 -15.05 -13.10 0.33
C GLY A 231 -13.90 -13.83 -0.38
N LYS A 232 -13.34 -13.24 -1.43
CA LYS A 232 -12.16 -13.73 -2.13
C LYS A 232 -10.90 -13.00 -1.70
N VAL A 233 -9.78 -13.67 -1.84
CA VAL A 233 -8.43 -13.13 -1.62
C VAL A 233 -7.56 -13.51 -2.81
N ALA A 234 -6.67 -12.63 -3.22
CA ALA A 234 -5.64 -12.94 -4.20
C ALA A 234 -4.25 -12.87 -3.56
N THR A 235 -3.38 -13.77 -3.95
CA THR A 235 -1.97 -13.81 -3.55
C THR A 235 -1.08 -13.83 -4.79
N ALA A 236 0.07 -13.15 -4.73
CA ALA A 236 1.10 -13.19 -5.74
C ALA A 236 2.36 -13.85 -5.19
N SER A 237 3.01 -14.70 -5.97
CA SER A 237 4.16 -15.49 -5.52
C SER A 237 5.32 -15.47 -6.53
N ARG A 238 6.51 -15.77 -6.02
CA ARG A 238 7.72 -16.03 -6.84
C ARG A 238 7.61 -17.26 -7.74
N ASP A 239 6.61 -18.12 -7.50
CA ASP A 239 6.30 -19.23 -8.41
C ASP A 239 5.71 -18.76 -9.75
N SER A 240 5.69 -17.45 -10.01
CA SER A 240 5.16 -16.82 -11.22
C SER A 240 3.66 -17.05 -11.39
N THR A 241 2.92 -17.11 -10.29
CA THR A 241 1.46 -17.17 -10.31
C THR A 241 0.81 -16.17 -9.38
N ILE A 242 -0.37 -15.68 -9.79
CA ILE A 242 -1.38 -15.16 -8.88
C ILE A 242 -2.38 -16.28 -8.63
N ARG A 243 -2.76 -16.49 -7.37
CA ARG A 243 -3.85 -17.39 -7.00
C ARG A 243 -5.00 -16.62 -6.40
N VAL A 244 -6.21 -16.97 -6.79
CA VAL A 244 -7.45 -16.45 -6.19
C VAL A 244 -8.06 -17.54 -5.32
N TRP A 245 -8.43 -17.18 -4.10
CA TRP A 245 -8.88 -18.10 -3.06
C TRP A 245 -10.24 -17.69 -2.52
N GLN A 246 -11.01 -18.65 -2.05
CA GLN A 246 -12.14 -18.42 -1.17
C GLN A 246 -11.62 -18.17 0.25
N ALA A 247 -11.76 -16.96 0.77
CA ALA A 247 -11.15 -16.56 2.06
C ALA A 247 -11.60 -17.44 3.23
N LYS A 248 -12.88 -17.84 3.28
CA LYS A 248 -13.42 -18.62 4.40
C LYS A 248 -12.94 -20.07 4.44
N SER A 249 -12.71 -20.69 3.30
CA SER A 249 -12.35 -22.11 3.22
C SER A 249 -10.90 -22.37 2.86
N GLY A 250 -10.15 -21.35 2.39
CA GLY A 250 -8.80 -21.52 1.85
C GLY A 250 -8.76 -22.23 0.49
N GLN A 251 -9.91 -22.51 -0.13
CA GLN A 251 -9.98 -23.20 -1.41
C GLN A 251 -9.41 -22.32 -2.53
N SER A 252 -8.49 -22.87 -3.33
CA SER A 252 -7.99 -22.23 -4.55
C SER A 252 -9.06 -22.26 -5.64
N LEU A 253 -9.45 -21.06 -6.10
CA LEU A 253 -10.47 -20.89 -7.13
C LEU A 253 -9.85 -20.73 -8.51
N ARG A 254 -8.69 -20.07 -8.60
CA ARG A 254 -7.97 -19.80 -9.86
C ARG A 254 -6.46 -19.78 -9.62
N VAL A 255 -5.73 -20.16 -10.66
CA VAL A 255 -4.29 -19.99 -10.79
C VAL A 255 -4.04 -19.24 -12.08
N ILE A 256 -3.40 -18.09 -11.99
CA ILE A 256 -3.16 -17.17 -13.11
C ILE A 256 -1.65 -17.09 -13.32
N PRO A 257 -1.11 -17.58 -14.45
CA PRO A 257 0.30 -17.40 -14.77
C PRO A 257 0.60 -15.91 -14.99
N ILE A 258 1.68 -15.42 -14.37
CA ILE A 258 2.15 -14.03 -14.49
C ILE A 258 3.63 -13.99 -14.85
N PRO A 259 4.16 -12.86 -15.36
CA PRO A 259 5.59 -12.68 -15.50
C PRO A 259 6.31 -12.91 -14.16
N PRO A 260 7.59 -13.36 -14.20
CA PRO A 260 8.34 -13.59 -12.96
C PRO A 260 8.67 -12.29 -12.21
N MET A 261 9.20 -12.44 -10.99
CA MET A 261 9.68 -11.33 -10.16
C MET A 261 8.58 -10.32 -9.74
N VAL A 262 7.37 -10.81 -9.50
CA VAL A 262 6.30 -9.97 -8.93
C VAL A 262 6.74 -9.33 -7.62
N THR A 263 6.41 -8.04 -7.45
CA THR A 263 6.75 -7.26 -6.26
C THR A 263 5.52 -6.78 -5.50
N HIS A 264 4.44 -6.44 -6.21
CA HIS A 264 3.19 -5.97 -5.59
C HIS A 264 1.97 -6.48 -6.34
N LEU A 265 0.87 -6.60 -5.60
CA LEU A 265 -0.45 -6.97 -6.09
C LEU A 265 -1.50 -6.02 -5.50
N ALA A 266 -2.38 -5.49 -6.35
CA ALA A 266 -3.54 -4.72 -5.94
C ALA A 266 -4.82 -5.35 -6.47
N CYS A 267 -5.88 -5.37 -5.65
CA CYS A 267 -7.18 -5.93 -5.99
C CYS A 267 -8.24 -4.84 -6.09
N SER A 268 -9.05 -4.85 -7.14
CA SER A 268 -10.22 -3.98 -7.18
C SER A 268 -11.24 -4.38 -6.11
N PRO A 269 -11.95 -3.43 -5.48
CA PRO A 269 -12.92 -3.73 -4.42
C PRO A 269 -14.04 -4.67 -4.85
N ALA A 270 -14.43 -4.65 -6.13
CA ALA A 270 -15.40 -5.58 -6.70
C ALA A 270 -14.80 -6.96 -7.00
N GLY A 271 -13.48 -7.12 -6.87
CA GLY A 271 -12.79 -8.39 -7.11
C GLY A 271 -12.75 -8.84 -8.57
N ARG A 272 -12.91 -7.92 -9.51
CA ARG A 272 -12.88 -8.22 -10.96
C ARG A 272 -11.49 -8.05 -11.55
N VAL A 273 -10.80 -6.98 -11.16
CA VAL A 273 -9.49 -6.61 -11.70
C VAL A 273 -8.43 -6.82 -10.64
N LEU A 274 -7.35 -7.48 -11.02
CA LEU A 274 -6.11 -7.56 -10.27
C LEU A 274 -5.04 -6.79 -11.06
N ALA A 275 -4.16 -6.08 -10.36
CA ALA A 275 -3.02 -5.39 -10.96
C ALA A 275 -1.74 -5.89 -10.31
N SER A 276 -0.77 -6.29 -11.11
CA SER A 276 0.56 -6.71 -10.64
C SER A 276 1.67 -5.88 -11.27
N ILE A 277 2.72 -5.65 -10.49
CA ILE A 277 3.98 -5.05 -10.94
C ILE A 277 5.15 -5.97 -10.63
N HIS A 278 6.22 -5.81 -11.38
CA HIS A 278 7.35 -6.72 -11.39
C HIS A 278 8.67 -5.95 -11.28
N SER A 279 9.70 -6.58 -10.73
CA SER A 279 11.03 -5.98 -10.65
C SER A 279 11.56 -5.59 -12.01
N ASN A 280 12.13 -4.39 -12.11
CA ASN A 280 12.71 -3.85 -13.33
C ASN A 280 11.73 -3.72 -14.52
N ASP A 281 10.41 -3.66 -14.22
CA ASP A 281 9.37 -3.50 -15.23
C ASP A 281 8.69 -2.15 -15.05
N PRO A 282 8.68 -1.27 -16.07
CA PRO A 282 7.98 0.01 -16.01
C PRO A 282 6.48 -0.11 -16.32
N THR A 283 5.97 -1.35 -16.44
CA THR A 283 4.58 -1.60 -16.83
C THR A 283 3.75 -2.22 -15.69
N ILE A 284 2.44 -2.09 -15.80
CA ILE A 284 1.48 -2.66 -14.86
C ILE A 284 0.63 -3.67 -15.63
N HIS A 285 0.59 -4.91 -15.16
CA HIS A 285 -0.20 -5.97 -15.76
C HIS A 285 -1.56 -6.07 -15.10
N LEU A 286 -2.62 -6.10 -15.91
CA LEU A 286 -4.01 -6.23 -15.45
C LEU A 286 -4.56 -7.62 -15.78
N TRP A 287 -5.29 -8.20 -14.83
CA TRP A 287 -5.83 -9.56 -14.89
C TRP A 287 -7.31 -9.57 -14.51
N ASP A 288 -8.09 -10.38 -15.22
CA ASP A 288 -9.46 -10.73 -14.83
C ASP A 288 -9.42 -11.84 -13.76
N ALA A 289 -9.83 -11.49 -12.54
CA ALA A 289 -9.76 -12.41 -11.42
C ALA A 289 -10.74 -13.59 -11.53
N GLU A 290 -11.82 -13.45 -12.30
CA GLU A 290 -12.83 -14.51 -12.49
C GLU A 290 -12.45 -15.47 -13.61
N LYS A 291 -11.97 -14.92 -14.74
CA LYS A 291 -11.56 -15.70 -15.91
C LYS A 291 -10.13 -16.22 -15.81
N GLY A 292 -9.28 -15.55 -15.01
CA GLY A 292 -7.85 -15.87 -14.90
C GLY A 292 -7.06 -15.50 -16.15
N GLN A 293 -7.49 -14.48 -16.88
CA GLN A 293 -6.89 -14.07 -18.15
C GLN A 293 -6.34 -12.63 -18.07
N PRO A 294 -5.31 -12.29 -18.89
CA PRO A 294 -4.86 -10.91 -18.97
C PRO A 294 -5.95 -10.02 -19.56
N ILE A 295 -6.13 -8.82 -18.98
CA ILE A 295 -7.00 -7.77 -19.50
C ILE A 295 -6.18 -6.82 -20.37
N GLY A 296 -4.95 -6.50 -19.96
CA GLY A 296 -4.09 -5.58 -20.65
C GLY A 296 -2.83 -5.22 -19.86
N VAL A 297 -2.05 -4.33 -20.43
CA VAL A 297 -0.83 -3.79 -19.83
C VAL A 297 -0.89 -2.27 -19.90
N LEU A 298 -0.65 -1.60 -18.77
CA LEU A 298 -0.55 -0.15 -18.70
C LEU A 298 0.92 0.26 -18.78
N SER A 299 1.24 1.14 -19.71
CA SER A 299 2.61 1.62 -19.94
C SER A 299 2.65 3.14 -20.02
N GLY A 300 3.67 3.76 -19.47
CA GLY A 300 3.83 5.22 -19.44
C GLY A 300 4.87 5.70 -18.43
N HIS A 301 5.14 4.92 -17.38
CA HIS A 301 6.23 5.23 -16.45
C HIS A 301 7.59 5.14 -17.15
N GLY A 302 8.46 6.11 -16.84
CA GLY A 302 9.85 6.13 -17.33
C GLY A 302 10.84 5.37 -16.44
N GLY A 303 10.37 4.62 -15.45
CA GLY A 303 11.15 3.82 -14.52
C GLY A 303 10.32 2.71 -13.92
N THR A 304 10.96 1.81 -13.15
CA THR A 304 10.30 0.70 -12.47
C THR A 304 9.12 1.18 -11.62
N VAL A 305 7.96 0.54 -11.80
CA VAL A 305 6.80 0.79 -10.93
C VAL A 305 7.01 0.10 -9.59
N THR A 306 6.82 0.83 -8.50
CA THR A 306 7.16 0.38 -7.14
C THR A 306 5.99 0.35 -6.18
N ALA A 307 4.87 1.01 -6.52
CA ALA A 307 3.68 1.07 -5.67
C ALA A 307 2.40 1.08 -6.49
N LEU A 308 1.35 0.45 -5.97
CA LEU A 308 0.01 0.39 -6.55
C LEU A 308 -1.05 0.64 -5.49
N ALA A 309 -2.11 1.36 -5.87
CA ALA A 309 -3.35 1.44 -5.10
C ALA A 309 -4.55 1.55 -6.04
N ILE A 310 -5.66 0.89 -5.72
CA ILE A 310 -6.91 0.98 -6.50
C ILE A 310 -7.91 1.81 -5.71
N SER A 311 -8.63 2.69 -6.41
CA SER A 311 -9.68 3.52 -5.81
C SER A 311 -10.79 2.67 -5.17
N PRO A 312 -11.45 3.16 -4.11
CA PRO A 312 -12.49 2.40 -3.40
C PRO A 312 -13.72 2.05 -4.23
N ASP A 313 -13.96 2.78 -5.31
CA ASP A 313 -15.02 2.50 -6.30
C ASP A 313 -14.54 1.57 -7.44
N GLY A 314 -13.23 1.30 -7.50
CA GLY A 314 -12.61 0.45 -8.51
C GLY A 314 -12.48 1.09 -9.88
N SER A 315 -12.71 2.40 -10.02
CA SER A 315 -12.66 3.11 -11.30
C SER A 315 -11.26 3.55 -11.71
N ALA A 316 -10.37 3.74 -10.73
CA ALA A 316 -9.00 4.22 -10.96
C ALA A 316 -7.96 3.32 -10.28
N LEU A 317 -6.79 3.22 -10.91
CA LEU A 317 -5.56 2.67 -10.35
C LEU A 317 -4.55 3.80 -10.22
N TYR A 318 -3.93 3.94 -9.08
CA TYR A 318 -2.80 4.83 -8.85
C TYR A 318 -1.51 4.01 -8.82
N SER A 319 -0.48 4.51 -9.48
CA SER A 319 0.83 3.87 -9.51
C SER A 319 1.94 4.87 -9.25
N GLY A 320 2.93 4.44 -8.50
CA GLY A 320 4.15 5.20 -8.21
C GLY A 320 5.38 4.47 -8.74
N ALA A 321 6.41 5.23 -9.16
CA ALA A 321 7.61 4.66 -9.71
C ALA A 321 8.89 5.14 -8.99
N GLU A 322 10.02 4.49 -9.30
CA GLU A 322 11.34 4.83 -8.76
C GLU A 322 11.78 6.27 -9.07
N ASN A 323 11.34 6.83 -10.21
CA ASN A 323 11.62 8.21 -10.58
C ASN A 323 10.71 9.24 -9.90
N GLY A 324 9.91 8.82 -8.90
CA GLY A 324 9.00 9.66 -8.14
C GLY A 324 7.71 10.05 -8.86
N SER A 325 7.51 9.62 -10.11
CA SER A 325 6.27 9.90 -10.83
C SER A 325 5.09 9.13 -10.26
N ILE A 326 3.91 9.76 -10.27
CA ILE A 326 2.65 9.13 -9.86
C ILE A 326 1.62 9.36 -10.96
N PHE A 327 0.99 8.27 -11.38
CA PHE A 327 0.00 8.24 -12.44
C PHE A 327 -1.33 7.72 -11.92
N GLU A 328 -2.40 8.27 -12.47
CA GLU A 328 -3.76 7.77 -12.31
C GLU A 328 -4.22 7.16 -13.63
N TRP A 329 -4.69 5.93 -13.59
CA TRP A 329 -5.16 5.16 -14.73
C TRP A 329 -6.63 4.85 -14.59
N SER A 330 -7.41 5.00 -15.66
CA SER A 330 -8.78 4.54 -15.68
C SER A 330 -8.84 3.01 -15.82
N LEU A 331 -9.53 2.34 -14.91
CA LEU A 331 -9.73 0.90 -14.97
C LEU A 331 -10.98 0.53 -15.76
N PRO A 332 -11.00 -0.61 -16.46
CA PRO A 332 -12.19 -1.14 -17.12
C PRO A 332 -13.24 -1.51 -16.06
N ARG A 333 -14.50 -1.14 -16.32
CA ARG A 333 -15.66 -1.43 -15.48
C ARG A 333 -16.19 -2.83 -15.69
#